data_e751fe5eb27b0aaaddbd4b1babbc8641
#
_entry.id   e751fe5eb27b0aaaddbd4b1babbc8641
#
_cell.length_a   1.000
_cell.length_b   1.000
_cell.length_c   1.000
_cell.angle_alpha   90.00
_cell.angle_beta   90.00
_cell.angle_gamma   90.00
#
_symmetry.space_group_name_H-M   'P 1'
#
loop_
_entity.id
_entity.type
_entity.pdbx_description
1 polymer ?
#
loop_
_entity_poly.entity_id
_entity_poly.type
_entity_poly.pdbx_seq_one_letter_code
_entity_poly.pdbx_strand_id
1 'polypeptide(L)'
;MIDRTVAAGTAVKEAMRRHGILLIFILMTLIVSLMTPGFLNRTNLLNILRQSPIVGIMAIGTTFVIIGGGFDISVGSILALSAAVCMGVQRDLDWHWAIACCAALAVGALVGLVNGFLAAKIRIVPIIV
;
A
#
# COMPACT_ATOMS: atom_id res chain seq x y z
N MET A 1 -44.79 6.09 15.59
CA MET A 1 -44.21 5.88 14.25
C MET A 1 -42.93 6.68 14.05
N ILE A 2 -42.76 7.84 14.69
CA ILE A 2 -41.60 8.72 14.61
C ILE A 2 -40.33 8.13 15.29
N ASP A 3 -40.51 7.32 16.31
CA ASP A 3 -39.42 6.76 17.13
C ASP A 3 -38.58 5.71 16.37
N ARG A 4 -39.15 4.95 15.45
CA ARG A 4 -38.46 3.94 14.64
C ARG A 4 -37.58 4.57 13.54
N THR A 5 -37.96 5.71 13.00
CA THR A 5 -37.19 6.42 11.98
C THR A 5 -35.97 7.14 12.58
N VAL A 6 -36.12 7.68 13.79
CA VAL A 6 -35.03 8.29 14.54
C VAL A 6 -34.03 7.23 15.00
N ALA A 7 -34.51 6.10 15.52
CA ALA A 7 -33.64 4.98 15.93
C ALA A 7 -32.88 4.36 14.73
N ALA A 8 -33.51 4.24 13.57
CA ALA A 8 -32.86 3.77 12.37
C ALA A 8 -31.76 4.77 11.87
N GLY A 9 -32.04 6.07 11.95
CA GLY A 9 -31.08 7.11 11.59
C GLY A 9 -29.85 7.13 12.50
N THR A 10 -30.03 6.93 13.80
CA THR A 10 -28.92 6.86 14.77
C THR A 10 -28.08 5.59 14.58
N ALA A 11 -28.71 4.44 14.34
CA ALA A 11 -28.03 3.17 14.08
C ALA A 11 -27.20 3.23 12.77
N VAL A 12 -27.76 3.82 11.71
CA VAL A 12 -27.02 4.02 10.45
C VAL A 12 -25.83 4.97 10.64
N LYS A 13 -26.01 6.07 11.37
CA LYS A 13 -24.93 7.03 11.67
C LYS A 13 -23.82 6.37 12.50
N GLU A 14 -24.16 5.52 13.42
CA GLU A 14 -23.20 4.78 14.27
C GLU A 14 -22.47 3.69 13.46
N ALA A 15 -23.19 2.95 12.61
CA ALA A 15 -22.59 2.00 11.67
C ALA A 15 -21.67 2.67 10.65
N MET A 16 -22.07 3.83 10.11
CA MET A 16 -21.21 4.63 9.21
C MET A 16 -19.95 5.15 9.91
N ARG A 17 -20.03 5.55 11.18
CA ARG A 17 -18.87 6.01 11.95
C ARG A 17 -17.90 4.88 12.25
N ARG A 18 -18.41 3.67 12.49
CA ARG A 18 -17.60 2.49 12.84
C ARG A 18 -17.06 1.74 11.63
N HIS A 19 -17.83 1.69 10.55
CA HIS A 19 -17.54 0.86 9.36
C HIS A 19 -17.58 1.66 8.04
N GLY A 20 -17.54 3.00 8.10
CA GLY A 20 -17.70 3.86 6.93
C GLY A 20 -16.76 3.52 5.77
N ILE A 21 -15.50 3.21 6.09
CA ILE A 21 -14.50 2.82 5.08
C ILE A 21 -14.90 1.51 4.40
N LEU A 22 -15.38 0.53 5.16
CA LEU A 22 -15.84 -0.75 4.61
C LEU A 22 -17.10 -0.58 3.75
N LEU A 23 -18.04 0.25 4.18
CA LEU A 23 -19.25 0.54 3.42
C LEU A 23 -18.92 1.22 2.09
N ILE A 24 -18.04 2.22 2.11
CA ILE A 24 -17.57 2.91 0.91
C ILE A 24 -16.86 1.92 -0.01
N PHE A 25 -15.99 1.07 0.53
CA PHE A 25 -15.27 0.07 -0.26
C PHE A 25 -16.23 -0.92 -0.93
N ILE A 26 -17.22 -1.44 -0.19
CA ILE A 26 -18.21 -2.36 -0.74
C ILE A 26 -19.04 -1.68 -1.83
N LEU A 27 -19.50 -0.44 -1.56
CA LEU A 27 -20.30 0.33 -2.52
C LEU A 27 -19.52 0.60 -3.81
N MET A 28 -18.26 1.06 -3.69
CA MET A 28 -17.39 1.31 -4.84
C MET A 28 -17.12 0.03 -5.64
N THR A 29 -16.85 -1.08 -4.94
CA THR A 29 -16.65 -2.39 -5.58
C THR A 29 -17.89 -2.83 -6.33
N LEU A 30 -19.08 -2.64 -5.75
CA LEU A 30 -20.36 -2.96 -6.39
C LEU A 30 -20.57 -2.11 -7.65
N ILE A 31 -20.38 -0.79 -7.54
CA ILE A 31 -20.52 0.12 -8.69
C ILE A 31 -19.58 -0.27 -9.83
N VAL A 32 -18.30 -0.47 -9.53
CA VAL A 32 -17.30 -0.86 -10.54
C VAL A 32 -17.64 -2.22 -11.15
N SER A 33 -18.11 -3.16 -10.35
CA SER A 33 -18.53 -4.49 -10.81
C SER A 33 -19.70 -4.44 -11.79
N LEU A 34 -20.64 -3.51 -11.59
CA LEU A 34 -21.78 -3.32 -12.47
C LEU A 34 -21.45 -2.52 -13.73
N MET A 35 -20.51 -1.56 -13.62
CA MET A 35 -20.16 -0.68 -14.74
C MET A 35 -19.08 -1.26 -15.64
N THR A 36 -18.24 -2.17 -15.14
CA THR A 36 -17.09 -2.69 -15.90
C THR A 36 -17.33 -4.17 -16.27
N PRO A 37 -17.62 -4.48 -17.54
CA PRO A 37 -17.73 -5.85 -17.99
C PRO A 37 -16.43 -6.61 -17.72
N GLY A 38 -16.53 -7.76 -17.06
CA GLY A 38 -15.36 -8.60 -16.74
C GLY A 38 -14.61 -8.23 -15.46
N PHE A 39 -15.08 -7.26 -14.66
CA PHE A 39 -14.47 -6.93 -13.37
C PHE A 39 -14.35 -8.17 -12.46
N LEU A 40 -15.38 -8.99 -12.39
CA LEU A 40 -15.39 -10.25 -11.61
C LEU A 40 -14.82 -11.44 -12.38
N ASN A 41 -14.19 -11.23 -13.54
CA ASN A 41 -13.55 -12.32 -14.27
C ASN A 41 -12.38 -12.89 -13.44
N ARG A 42 -12.21 -14.21 -13.54
CA ARG A 42 -11.15 -14.95 -12.85
C ARG A 42 -9.76 -14.33 -13.05
N THR A 43 -9.45 -13.90 -14.28
CA THR A 43 -8.16 -13.28 -14.61
C THR A 43 -7.95 -11.98 -13.83
N ASN A 44 -8.98 -11.11 -13.79
CA ASN A 44 -8.89 -9.85 -13.05
C ASN A 44 -8.78 -10.08 -11.54
N LEU A 45 -9.56 -11.00 -10.98
CA LEU A 45 -9.48 -11.36 -9.56
C LEU A 45 -8.10 -11.90 -9.19
N LEU A 46 -7.52 -12.76 -10.03
CA LEU A 46 -6.15 -13.25 -9.81
C LEU A 46 -5.12 -12.14 -9.90
N ASN A 47 -5.28 -11.17 -10.79
CA ASN A 47 -4.39 -10.01 -10.88
C ASN A 47 -4.49 -9.12 -9.63
N ILE A 48 -5.70 -8.88 -9.12
CA ILE A 48 -5.91 -8.16 -7.86
C ILE A 48 -5.22 -8.90 -6.70
N LEU A 49 -5.42 -10.23 -6.60
CA LEU A 49 -4.78 -11.04 -5.56
C LEU A 49 -3.25 -11.05 -5.65
N ARG A 50 -2.68 -10.96 -6.85
CA ARG A 50 -1.22 -10.88 -7.04
C ARG A 50 -0.64 -9.52 -6.67
N GLN A 51 -1.37 -8.43 -6.89
CA GLN A 51 -0.92 -7.07 -6.62
C GLN A 51 -1.17 -6.65 -5.16
N SER A 52 -2.24 -7.14 -4.54
CA SER A 52 -2.60 -6.77 -3.17
C SER A 52 -1.51 -7.03 -2.13
N PRO A 53 -0.74 -8.14 -2.16
CA PRO A 53 0.34 -8.37 -1.20
C PRO A 53 1.44 -7.32 -1.28
N ILE A 54 1.78 -6.84 -2.47
CA ILE A 54 2.81 -5.79 -2.68
C ILE A 54 2.38 -4.51 -1.97
N VAL A 55 1.15 -4.07 -2.23
CA VAL A 55 0.56 -2.89 -1.59
C VAL A 55 0.43 -3.10 -0.08
N GLY A 56 0.06 -4.31 0.36
CA GLY A 56 -0.05 -4.67 1.78
C GLY A 56 1.28 -4.56 2.52
N ILE A 57 2.37 -5.07 1.96
CA ILE A 57 3.71 -4.98 2.55
C ILE A 57 4.15 -3.51 2.63
N MET A 58 3.93 -2.73 1.56
CA MET A 58 4.23 -1.30 1.56
C MET A 58 3.42 -0.55 2.63
N ALA A 59 2.14 -0.85 2.76
CA ALA A 59 1.26 -0.23 3.77
C ALA A 59 1.73 -0.53 5.19
N ILE A 60 2.18 -1.75 5.48
CA ILE A 60 2.76 -2.12 6.78
C ILE A 60 4.01 -1.27 7.05
N GLY A 61 4.95 -1.19 6.09
CA GLY A 61 6.15 -0.37 6.22
C GLY A 61 5.83 1.09 6.48
N THR A 62 4.93 1.67 5.69
CA THR A 62 4.49 3.07 5.84
C THR A 62 3.81 3.31 7.19
N THR A 63 3.05 2.33 7.70
CA THR A 63 2.42 2.43 9.03
C THR A 63 3.44 2.62 10.14
N PHE A 64 4.58 1.91 10.12
CA PHE A 64 5.64 2.12 11.10
C PHE A 64 6.23 3.53 11.03
N VAL A 65 6.41 4.07 9.83
CA VAL A 65 6.90 5.45 9.63
C VAL A 65 5.91 6.47 10.21
N ILE A 66 4.61 6.28 9.96
CA ILE A 66 3.54 7.17 10.48
C ILE A 66 3.47 7.09 12.00
N ILE A 67 3.56 5.90 12.61
CA ILE A 67 3.60 5.73 14.07
C ILE A 67 4.81 6.45 14.67
N GLY A 68 5.95 6.46 13.96
CA GLY A 68 7.15 7.21 14.34
C GLY A 68 7.04 8.73 14.18
N GLY A 69 5.88 9.24 13.74
CA GLY A 69 5.64 10.68 13.51
C GLY A 69 6.19 11.20 12.18
N GLY A 70 6.63 10.31 11.28
CA GLY A 70 7.09 10.64 9.94
C GLY A 70 6.01 10.49 8.88
N PHE A 71 6.26 11.06 7.71
CA PHE A 71 5.46 10.85 6.50
C PHE A 71 6.43 10.71 5.32
N ASP A 72 6.57 9.49 4.80
CA ASP A 72 7.54 9.16 3.75
C ASP A 72 6.81 8.89 2.43
N ILE A 73 7.09 9.72 1.43
CA ILE A 73 6.56 9.58 0.07
C ILE A 73 7.51 8.74 -0.79
N SER A 74 8.73 8.47 -0.33
CA SER A 74 9.77 7.78 -1.11
C SER A 74 9.53 6.28 -1.26
N VAL A 75 8.57 5.69 -0.54
CA VAL A 75 8.29 4.24 -0.55
C VAL A 75 8.09 3.69 -1.96
N GLY A 76 7.36 4.43 -2.81
CA GLY A 76 7.12 4.02 -4.20
C GLY A 76 8.40 4.04 -5.06
N SER A 77 9.24 5.06 -4.89
CA SER A 77 10.53 5.17 -5.61
C SER A 77 11.55 4.14 -5.13
N ILE A 78 11.58 3.83 -3.84
CA ILE A 78 12.41 2.76 -3.27
C ILE A 78 11.99 1.40 -3.84
N LEU A 79 10.68 1.14 -3.93
CA LEU A 79 10.17 -0.08 -4.55
C LEU A 79 10.61 -0.18 -6.02
N ALA A 80 10.44 0.90 -6.79
CA ALA A 80 10.82 0.94 -8.19
C ALA A 80 12.33 0.71 -8.39
N LEU A 81 13.17 1.36 -7.58
CA LEU A 81 14.62 1.18 -7.60
C LEU A 81 15.00 -0.27 -7.25
N SER A 82 14.43 -0.83 -6.19
CA SER A 82 14.71 -2.21 -5.77
C SER A 82 14.28 -3.22 -6.85
N ALA A 83 13.15 -3.00 -7.50
CA ALA A 83 12.69 -3.83 -8.61
C ALA A 83 13.63 -3.71 -9.82
N ALA A 84 14.08 -2.50 -10.16
CA ALA A 84 15.04 -2.28 -11.26
C ALA A 84 16.37 -3.00 -11.00
N VAL A 85 16.89 -2.93 -9.76
CA VAL A 85 18.12 -3.66 -9.37
C VAL A 85 17.91 -5.17 -9.46
N CYS A 86 16.79 -5.69 -8.97
CA CYS A 86 16.47 -7.11 -9.06
C CYS A 86 16.48 -7.59 -10.52
N MET A 87 15.80 -6.84 -11.39
CA MET A 87 15.71 -7.17 -12.81
C MET A 87 17.06 -7.03 -13.52
N GLY A 88 17.83 -5.99 -13.21
CA GLY A 88 19.17 -5.77 -13.79
C GLY A 88 20.14 -6.90 -13.43
N VAL A 89 20.16 -7.31 -12.15
CA VAL A 89 21.03 -8.43 -11.71
C VAL A 89 20.66 -9.74 -12.40
N GLN A 90 19.37 -10.01 -12.59
CA GLN A 90 18.93 -11.20 -13.29
C GLN A 90 19.22 -11.17 -14.81
N ARG A 91 18.96 -10.03 -15.44
CA ARG A 91 19.00 -9.92 -16.90
C ARG A 91 20.43 -9.68 -17.41
N ASP A 92 21.18 -8.79 -16.77
CA ASP A 92 22.46 -8.32 -17.31
C ASP A 92 23.65 -9.13 -16.77
N LEU A 93 23.52 -9.69 -15.55
CA LEU A 93 24.57 -10.50 -14.93
C LEU A 93 24.24 -12.01 -14.95
N ASP A 94 23.05 -12.39 -15.39
CA ASP A 94 22.57 -13.77 -15.42
C ASP A 94 22.73 -14.52 -14.08
N TRP A 95 22.63 -13.78 -12.97
CA TRP A 95 22.81 -14.34 -11.65
C TRP A 95 21.52 -15.01 -11.15
N HIS A 96 21.71 -15.96 -10.24
CA HIS A 96 20.59 -16.68 -9.63
C HIS A 96 19.59 -15.71 -8.97
N TRP A 97 18.29 -15.98 -9.14
CA TRP A 97 17.20 -15.13 -8.65
C TRP A 97 17.33 -14.74 -7.15
N ALA A 98 17.86 -15.65 -6.31
CA ALA A 98 18.06 -15.37 -4.89
C ALA A 98 19.07 -14.24 -4.65
N ILE A 99 20.13 -14.15 -5.46
CA ILE A 99 21.13 -13.07 -5.37
C ILE A 99 20.50 -11.75 -5.82
N ALA A 100 19.69 -11.77 -6.86
CA ALA A 100 18.95 -10.59 -7.31
C ALA A 100 17.98 -10.07 -6.24
N CYS A 101 17.26 -10.97 -5.55
CA CYS A 101 16.42 -10.61 -4.42
C CYS A 101 17.22 -10.02 -3.25
N CYS A 102 18.35 -10.62 -2.90
CA CYS A 102 19.24 -10.08 -1.86
C CYS A 102 19.78 -8.69 -2.21
N ALA A 103 20.17 -8.47 -3.47
CA ALA A 103 20.64 -7.17 -3.95
C ALA A 103 19.53 -6.11 -3.87
N ALA A 104 18.31 -6.45 -4.28
CA ALA A 104 17.15 -5.56 -4.18
C ALA A 104 16.83 -5.18 -2.73
N LEU A 105 16.85 -6.16 -1.82
CA LEU A 105 16.64 -5.92 -0.39
C LEU A 105 17.76 -5.05 0.22
N ALA A 106 19.01 -5.29 -0.16
CA ALA A 106 20.14 -4.49 0.30
C ALA A 106 20.02 -3.04 -0.14
N VAL A 107 19.65 -2.79 -1.39
CA VAL A 107 19.45 -1.42 -1.91
C VAL A 107 18.29 -0.74 -1.19
N GLY A 108 17.15 -1.40 -1.05
CA GLY A 108 16.02 -0.86 -0.30
C GLY A 108 16.36 -0.52 1.15
N ALA A 109 17.11 -1.41 1.83
CA ALA A 109 17.58 -1.18 3.20
C ALA A 109 18.56 0.00 3.29
N LEU A 110 19.51 0.12 2.36
CA LEU A 110 20.47 1.22 2.33
C LEU A 110 19.79 2.58 2.12
N VAL A 111 18.86 2.67 1.16
CA VAL A 111 18.10 3.90 0.94
C VAL A 111 17.23 4.22 2.16
N GLY A 112 16.55 3.23 2.73
CA GLY A 112 15.77 3.41 3.94
C GLY A 112 16.60 3.86 5.16
N LEU A 113 17.83 3.34 5.32
CA LEU A 113 18.77 3.78 6.35
C LEU A 113 19.20 5.24 6.16
N VAL A 114 19.51 5.63 4.91
CA VAL A 114 19.90 7.02 4.58
C VAL A 114 18.73 7.96 4.89
N ASN A 115 17.53 7.65 4.39
CA ASN A 115 16.34 8.47 4.63
C ASN A 115 16.02 8.56 6.12
N GLY A 116 16.05 7.43 6.84
CA GLY A 116 15.80 7.39 8.28
C GLY A 116 16.84 8.18 9.08
N PHE A 117 18.12 8.10 8.70
CA PHE A 117 19.19 8.88 9.32
C PHE A 117 19.00 10.38 9.09
N LEU A 118 18.71 10.79 7.85
CA LEU A 118 18.46 12.20 7.51
C LEU A 118 17.25 12.75 8.28
N ALA A 119 16.17 12.00 8.32
CA ALA A 119 14.96 12.41 9.05
C ALA A 119 15.21 12.51 10.56
N ALA A 120 15.86 11.51 11.18
CA ALA A 120 16.05 11.47 12.64
C ALA A 120 17.15 12.41 13.14
N LYS A 121 18.28 12.51 12.43
CA LYS A 121 19.46 13.24 12.90
C LYS A 121 19.49 14.70 12.45
N ILE A 122 19.10 14.95 11.20
CA ILE A 122 19.15 16.29 10.60
C ILE A 122 17.82 17.03 10.76
N ARG A 123 16.77 16.33 11.24
CA ARG A 123 15.42 16.88 11.42
C ARG A 123 14.85 17.48 10.12
N ILE A 124 15.26 16.95 8.98
CA ILE A 124 14.65 17.29 7.69
C ILE A 124 13.22 16.73 7.70
N VAL A 125 12.29 17.54 7.22
CA VAL A 125 10.90 17.06 7.10
C VAL A 125 10.88 15.83 6.19
N PRO A 126 10.31 14.69 6.62
CA PRO A 126 10.36 13.45 5.85
C PRO A 126 9.78 13.51 4.42
N ILE A 127 9.02 14.54 4.13
CA ILE A 127 8.48 14.83 2.79
C ILE A 127 9.57 15.25 1.79
N ILE A 128 10.73 15.74 2.28
CA ILE A 128 11.79 16.34 1.43
C ILE A 128 12.92 15.32 1.17
N VAL A 129 12.99 14.25 1.93
CA VAL A 129 13.95 13.15 1.78
C VAL A 129 13.35 12.01 0.98
#